data_c24e19e1141760564d46320a0a0e8cb1
#
_entry.id   c24e19e1141760564d46320a0a0e8cb1
#
_cell.length_a   1.000
_cell.length_b   1.000
_cell.length_c   1.000
_cell.angle_alpha   90.00
_cell.angle_beta   90.00
_cell.angle_gamma   90.00
#
_symmetry.space_group_name_H-M   'P 1'
#
loop_
_entity.id
_entity.type
_entity.pdbx_description
1 polymer ?
#
loop_
_entity_poly.entity_id
_entity_poly.type
_entity_poly.pdbx_seq_one_letter_code
_entity_poly.pdbx_strand_id
1 'polypeptide(L)'
;WNSYYVGVLKQVKALKEIAEGNSAYGNICQAARIFMAQCTAQTTDIFGDIPYKEAGLGNSNAAYDTQQSIYTDIFKELTEAVNYLNTHKADASMVPFKTNQDLIYDGNWDKWIKLGNSLRLRYALRLAYIDPNGATRR
;
A
#
# COMPACT_ATOMS: atom_id res chain seq x y z
N TRP A 1 9.81 -13.60 -3.49
CA TRP A 1 8.64 -13.88 -4.32
C TRP A 1 7.47 -14.42 -3.47
N ASN A 2 7.58 -15.62 -2.96
CA ASN A 2 6.48 -16.27 -2.21
C ASN A 2 6.01 -15.47 -0.99
N SER A 3 6.94 -14.89 -0.23
CA SER A 3 6.62 -14.07 0.94
C SER A 3 5.78 -12.85 0.59
N TYR A 4 6.00 -12.25 -0.57
CA TYR A 4 5.21 -11.13 -1.05
C TYR A 4 3.77 -11.55 -1.38
N TYR A 5 3.58 -12.58 -2.20
CA TYR A 5 2.25 -12.98 -2.65
C TYR A 5 1.38 -13.56 -1.55
N VAL A 6 1.93 -14.46 -0.75
CA VAL A 6 1.20 -15.17 0.31
C VAL A 6 1.16 -14.36 1.60
N GLY A 7 2.28 -13.75 1.97
CA GLY A 7 2.42 -13.05 3.24
C GLY A 7 1.93 -11.60 3.23
N VAL A 8 1.95 -10.92 2.09
CA VAL A 8 1.58 -9.51 2.02
C VAL A 8 0.37 -9.29 1.12
N LEU A 9 0.50 -9.53 -0.18
CA LEU A 9 -0.52 -9.14 -1.16
C LEU A 9 -1.88 -9.79 -0.86
N LYS A 10 -1.92 -11.10 -0.66
CA LYS A 10 -3.16 -11.83 -0.34
C LYS A 10 -3.79 -11.33 0.96
N GLN A 11 -2.98 -11.11 2.00
CA GLN A 11 -3.50 -10.69 3.31
C GLN A 11 -4.07 -9.26 3.27
N VAL A 12 -3.40 -8.35 2.56
CA VAL A 12 -3.91 -6.97 2.45
C VAL A 12 -5.15 -6.90 1.58
N LYS A 13 -5.25 -7.70 0.51
CA LYS A 13 -6.49 -7.80 -0.29
C LYS A 13 -7.66 -8.32 0.55
N ALA A 14 -7.48 -9.37 1.34
CA ALA A 14 -8.49 -9.85 2.27
C ALA A 14 -8.90 -8.80 3.32
N LEU A 15 -7.92 -8.03 3.84
CA LEU A 15 -8.20 -6.94 4.77
C LEU A 15 -9.00 -5.79 4.10
N LYS A 16 -8.76 -5.50 2.83
CA LYS A 16 -9.56 -4.51 2.06
C LYS A 16 -11.03 -4.94 1.99
N GLU A 17 -11.31 -6.19 1.68
CA GLU A 17 -12.68 -6.76 1.65
C GLU A 17 -13.36 -6.65 3.03
N ILE A 18 -12.64 -6.94 4.11
CA ILE A 18 -13.15 -6.79 5.48
C ILE A 18 -13.48 -5.32 5.79
N ALA A 19 -12.60 -4.39 5.40
CA ALA A 19 -12.80 -2.96 5.65
C ALA A 19 -13.93 -2.36 4.79
N GLU A 20 -14.17 -2.89 3.59
CA GLU A 20 -15.33 -2.54 2.77
C GLU A 20 -16.64 -2.99 3.43
N GLY A 21 -16.66 -4.15 4.06
CA GLY A 21 -17.81 -4.64 4.83
C GLY A 21 -17.98 -3.97 6.21
N ASN A 22 -16.91 -3.41 6.78
CA ASN A 22 -16.94 -2.72 8.08
C ASN A 22 -15.90 -1.59 8.12
N SER A 23 -16.36 -0.38 7.90
CA SER A 23 -15.52 0.83 7.84
C SER A 23 -14.73 1.12 9.12
N ALA A 24 -15.08 0.53 10.27
CA ALA A 24 -14.34 0.69 11.52
C ALA A 24 -12.89 0.17 11.41
N TYR A 25 -12.60 -0.77 10.51
CA TYR A 25 -11.24 -1.25 10.24
C TYR A 25 -10.47 -0.39 9.22
N GLY A 26 -11.04 0.73 8.78
CA GLY A 26 -10.48 1.60 7.76
C GLY A 26 -9.03 2.01 8.03
N ASN A 27 -8.73 2.54 9.21
CA ASN A 27 -7.37 2.99 9.54
C ASN A 27 -6.34 1.85 9.49
N ILE A 28 -6.68 0.67 10.01
CA ILE A 28 -5.81 -0.53 9.94
C ILE A 28 -5.56 -0.93 8.49
N CYS A 29 -6.61 -0.91 7.66
CA CYS A 29 -6.51 -1.19 6.24
C CYS A 29 -5.56 -0.22 5.52
N GLN A 30 -5.62 1.08 5.83
CA GLN A 30 -4.72 2.05 5.19
C GLN A 30 -3.26 1.85 5.59
N ALA A 31 -2.96 1.54 6.85
CA ALA A 31 -1.60 1.19 7.26
C ALA A 31 -1.08 -0.04 6.50
N ALA A 32 -1.92 -1.07 6.35
CA ALA A 32 -1.57 -2.26 5.57
C ALA A 32 -1.37 -1.94 4.08
N ARG A 33 -2.15 -1.03 3.48
CA ARG A 33 -1.97 -0.55 2.09
C ARG A 33 -0.62 0.16 1.92
N ILE A 34 -0.22 1.02 2.86
CA ILE A 34 1.09 1.68 2.83
C ILE A 34 2.22 0.65 2.88
N PHE A 35 2.13 -0.34 3.75
CA PHE A 35 3.11 -1.42 3.84
C PHE A 35 3.14 -2.26 2.56
N MET A 36 1.99 -2.64 2.02
CA MET A 36 1.88 -3.37 0.76
C MET A 36 2.54 -2.60 -0.40
N ALA A 37 2.29 -1.29 -0.50
CA ALA A 37 2.89 -0.45 -1.54
C ALA A 37 4.43 -0.49 -1.51
N GLN A 38 5.02 -0.46 -0.31
CA GLN A 38 6.47 -0.63 -0.14
C GLN A 38 6.96 -2.00 -0.61
N CYS A 39 6.28 -3.07 -0.19
CA CYS A 39 6.66 -4.43 -0.58
C CYS A 39 6.49 -4.65 -2.10
N THR A 40 5.42 -4.09 -2.69
CA THR A 40 5.17 -4.13 -4.13
C THR A 40 6.28 -3.44 -4.91
N ALA A 41 6.68 -2.23 -4.48
CA ALA A 41 7.78 -1.50 -5.12
C ALA A 41 9.08 -2.29 -5.07
N GLN A 42 9.44 -2.87 -3.92
CA GLN A 42 10.63 -3.72 -3.79
C GLN A 42 10.57 -4.94 -4.72
N THR A 43 9.41 -5.57 -4.83
CA THR A 43 9.24 -6.78 -5.66
C THR A 43 9.39 -6.44 -7.14
N THR A 44 8.70 -5.40 -7.63
CA THR A 44 8.81 -4.98 -9.04
C THR A 44 10.19 -4.42 -9.38
N ASP A 45 10.89 -3.81 -8.41
CA ASP A 45 12.27 -3.35 -8.60
C ASP A 45 13.27 -4.48 -8.84
N ILE A 46 13.01 -5.66 -8.25
CA ILE A 46 13.87 -6.83 -8.39
C ILE A 46 13.50 -7.64 -9.64
N PHE A 47 12.22 -7.78 -9.94
CA PHE A 47 11.71 -8.71 -10.94
C PHE A 47 11.16 -8.03 -12.22
N GLY A 48 11.04 -6.69 -12.25
CA GLY A 48 10.40 -5.97 -13.34
C GLY A 48 8.88 -6.12 -13.32
N ASP A 49 8.31 -6.52 -14.45
CA ASP A 49 6.89 -6.83 -14.56
C ASP A 49 6.52 -8.03 -13.67
N ILE A 50 5.44 -7.93 -12.93
CA ILE A 50 4.98 -8.98 -12.01
C ILE A 50 3.45 -9.14 -12.07
N PRO A 51 2.88 -10.31 -11.74
CA PRO A 51 1.45 -10.45 -11.49
C PRO A 51 1.06 -9.60 -10.28
N TYR A 52 0.18 -8.60 -10.46
CA TYR A 52 -0.18 -7.69 -9.37
C TYR A 52 -1.69 -7.52 -9.21
N LYS A 53 -2.38 -7.00 -10.22
CA LYS A 53 -3.81 -6.67 -10.12
C LYS A 53 -4.69 -7.90 -9.88
N GLU A 54 -4.46 -8.94 -10.64
CA GLU A 54 -5.23 -10.19 -10.57
C GLU A 54 -4.65 -11.20 -9.58
N ALA A 55 -3.41 -10.99 -9.10
CA ALA A 55 -2.77 -11.89 -8.17
C ALA A 55 -3.44 -11.85 -6.78
N GLY A 56 -3.45 -13.00 -6.09
CA GLY A 56 -4.01 -13.12 -4.74
C GLY A 56 -5.54 -13.26 -4.68
N LEU A 57 -6.22 -13.29 -5.82
CA LEU A 57 -7.68 -13.47 -5.94
C LEU A 57 -8.08 -14.92 -6.29
N GLY A 58 -7.19 -15.89 -6.09
CA GLY A 58 -7.43 -17.30 -6.43
C GLY A 58 -7.18 -17.64 -7.90
N ASN A 59 -6.77 -16.68 -8.73
CA ASN A 59 -6.42 -16.91 -10.13
C ASN A 59 -4.99 -17.46 -10.23
N SER A 60 -4.86 -18.72 -10.72
CA SER A 60 -3.55 -19.36 -10.94
C SER A 60 -2.79 -18.81 -12.16
N ASN A 61 -3.48 -18.14 -13.08
CA ASN A 61 -2.94 -17.60 -14.32
C ASN A 61 -3.04 -16.06 -14.35
N ALA A 62 -2.75 -15.40 -13.24
CA ALA A 62 -2.76 -13.93 -13.17
C ALA A 62 -1.79 -13.33 -14.22
N ALA A 63 -2.28 -12.37 -15.00
CA ALA A 63 -1.49 -11.66 -15.98
C ALA A 63 -0.38 -10.84 -15.32
N TYR A 64 0.73 -10.64 -16.05
CA TYR A 64 1.80 -9.75 -15.62
C TYR A 64 1.41 -8.29 -15.91
N ASP A 65 1.49 -7.46 -14.88
CA ASP A 65 1.35 -6.02 -15.00
C ASP A 65 2.72 -5.39 -15.25
N THR A 66 2.76 -4.37 -16.11
CA THR A 66 4.00 -3.63 -16.37
C THR A 66 4.45 -2.85 -15.14
N GLN A 67 5.76 -2.74 -14.93
CA GLN A 67 6.31 -1.96 -13.82
C GLN A 67 5.77 -0.52 -13.79
N GLN A 68 5.56 0.12 -14.96
CA GLN A 68 4.96 1.45 -15.06
C GLN A 68 3.52 1.47 -14.50
N SER A 69 2.69 0.49 -14.86
CA SER A 69 1.33 0.35 -14.36
C SER A 69 1.30 0.13 -12.84
N ILE A 70 2.23 -0.70 -12.33
CA ILE A 70 2.38 -0.99 -10.91
C ILE A 70 2.76 0.27 -10.13
N TYR A 71 3.73 1.06 -10.61
CA TYR A 71 4.12 2.32 -9.95
C TYR A 71 2.99 3.35 -9.96
N THR A 72 2.21 3.43 -11.04
CA THR A 72 1.02 4.29 -11.10
C THR A 72 0.02 3.93 -9.99
N ASP A 73 -0.20 2.64 -9.78
CA ASP A 73 -1.11 2.15 -8.74
C ASP A 73 -0.53 2.36 -7.33
N ILE A 74 0.78 2.15 -7.13
CA ILE A 74 1.47 2.44 -5.87
C ILE A 74 1.25 3.91 -5.44
N PHE A 75 1.38 4.88 -6.35
CA PHE A 75 1.12 6.28 -6.03
C PHE A 75 -0.32 6.54 -5.65
N LYS A 76 -1.27 5.91 -6.34
CA LYS A 76 -2.68 5.98 -6.03
C LYS A 76 -2.96 5.41 -4.63
N GLU A 77 -2.51 4.18 -4.34
CA GLU A 77 -2.69 3.50 -3.06
C GLU A 77 -2.11 4.33 -1.90
N LEU A 78 -0.90 4.86 -2.04
CA LEU A 78 -0.27 5.70 -1.02
C LEU A 78 -1.02 7.02 -0.81
N THR A 79 -1.49 7.66 -1.88
CA THR A 79 -2.21 8.93 -1.79
C THR A 79 -3.56 8.75 -1.09
N GLU A 80 -4.32 7.74 -1.49
CA GLU A 80 -5.61 7.43 -0.87
C GLU A 80 -5.46 7.05 0.60
N ALA A 81 -4.48 6.19 0.92
CA ALA A 81 -4.23 5.76 2.29
C ALA A 81 -3.84 6.93 3.22
N VAL A 82 -2.94 7.81 2.77
CA VAL A 82 -2.53 8.99 3.53
C VAL A 82 -3.69 9.95 3.73
N ASN A 83 -4.48 10.23 2.69
CA ASN A 83 -5.64 11.11 2.79
C ASN A 83 -6.70 10.56 3.75
N TYR A 84 -6.98 9.27 3.67
CA TYR A 84 -7.92 8.61 4.58
C TYR A 84 -7.46 8.72 6.03
N LEU A 85 -6.21 8.36 6.34
CA LEU A 85 -5.65 8.45 7.68
C LEU A 85 -5.68 9.87 8.24
N ASN A 86 -5.35 10.88 7.42
CA ASN A 86 -5.43 12.29 7.84
C ASN A 86 -6.83 12.69 8.29
N THR A 87 -7.86 12.16 7.64
CA THR A 87 -9.26 12.47 7.94
C THR A 87 -9.77 11.69 9.16
N HIS A 88 -9.36 10.42 9.32
CA HIS A 88 -9.98 9.50 10.29
C HIS A 88 -9.08 9.11 11.46
N LYS A 89 -7.85 9.60 11.56
CA LYS A 89 -6.91 9.22 12.64
C LYS A 89 -7.41 9.53 14.06
N ALA A 90 -8.27 10.53 14.20
CA ALA A 90 -8.88 10.92 15.48
C ALA A 90 -10.32 10.43 15.66
N ASP A 91 -10.84 9.65 14.71
CA ASP A 91 -12.21 9.15 14.76
C ASP A 91 -12.32 7.99 15.76
N ALA A 92 -13.08 8.20 16.83
CA ALA A 92 -13.27 7.23 17.89
C ALA A 92 -14.07 5.97 17.46
N SER A 93 -14.73 6.01 16.30
CA SER A 93 -15.42 4.84 15.73
C SER A 93 -14.45 3.86 15.06
N MET A 94 -13.20 4.27 14.76
CA MET A 94 -12.19 3.43 14.16
C MET A 94 -11.60 2.45 15.17
N VAL A 95 -11.47 1.20 14.77
CA VAL A 95 -10.78 0.16 15.56
C VAL A 95 -9.30 0.49 15.64
N PRO A 96 -8.73 0.68 16.85
CA PRO A 96 -7.29 0.87 16.98
C PRO A 96 -6.54 -0.46 16.84
N PHE A 97 -5.24 -0.39 16.57
CA PHE A 97 -4.38 -1.56 16.76
C PHE A 97 -4.39 -1.97 18.24
N LYS A 98 -4.53 -3.27 18.50
CA LYS A 98 -4.28 -3.82 19.84
C LYS A 98 -2.77 -3.84 20.12
N THR A 99 -2.41 -3.92 21.39
CA THR A 99 -1.01 -4.04 21.82
C THR A 99 -0.28 -5.14 21.04
N ASN A 100 0.89 -4.81 20.51
CA ASN A 100 1.75 -5.71 19.70
C ASN A 100 1.16 -6.15 18.34
N GLN A 101 0.11 -5.54 17.83
CA GLN A 101 -0.37 -5.80 16.47
C GLN A 101 0.40 -5.00 15.42
N ASP A 102 0.75 -3.76 15.72
CA ASP A 102 1.59 -2.92 14.87
C ASP A 102 3.03 -2.90 15.41
N LEU A 103 3.88 -3.78 14.87
CA LEU A 103 5.30 -3.90 15.26
C LEU A 103 6.18 -2.78 14.70
N ILE A 104 5.64 -1.90 13.85
CA ILE A 104 6.42 -0.84 13.17
C ILE A 104 6.30 0.47 13.93
N TYR A 105 5.07 0.89 14.26
CA TYR A 105 4.80 2.19 14.86
C TYR A 105 3.89 2.16 16.08
N ASP A 106 3.56 0.97 16.58
CA ASP A 106 2.72 0.76 17.77
C ASP A 106 1.38 1.52 17.70
N GLY A 107 0.73 1.46 16.53
CA GLY A 107 -0.57 2.10 16.28
C GLY A 107 -0.52 3.62 16.09
N ASN A 108 0.66 4.21 15.91
CA ASN A 108 0.80 5.64 15.71
C ASN A 108 0.48 6.03 14.27
N TRP A 109 -0.73 6.56 14.03
CA TRP A 109 -1.22 6.96 12.72
C TRP A 109 -0.39 8.07 12.07
N ASP A 110 0.13 9.03 12.84
CA ASP A 110 0.97 10.12 12.29
C ASP A 110 2.29 9.58 11.73
N LYS A 111 2.85 8.52 12.33
CA LYS A 111 4.03 7.86 11.79
C LYS A 111 3.72 7.11 10.50
N TRP A 112 2.56 6.45 10.40
CA TRP A 112 2.10 5.81 9.17
C TRP A 112 1.88 6.83 8.04
N ILE A 113 1.27 7.98 8.34
CA ILE A 113 1.12 9.08 7.39
C ILE A 113 2.48 9.59 6.90
N LYS A 114 3.43 9.80 7.81
CA LYS A 114 4.81 10.21 7.45
C LYS A 114 5.49 9.19 6.57
N LEU A 115 5.36 7.89 6.87
CA LEU A 115 5.90 6.82 6.03
C LEU A 115 5.30 6.88 4.61
N GLY A 116 3.97 6.95 4.49
CA GLY A 116 3.29 7.03 3.20
C GLY A 116 3.78 8.21 2.35
N ASN A 117 3.90 9.39 2.94
CA ASN A 117 4.44 10.57 2.25
C ASN A 117 5.92 10.41 1.88
N SER A 118 6.73 9.81 2.75
CA SER A 118 8.15 9.56 2.49
C SER A 118 8.34 8.57 1.33
N LEU A 119 7.51 7.54 1.25
CA LEU A 119 7.51 6.59 0.14
C LEU A 119 7.11 7.26 -1.17
N ARG A 120 6.07 8.12 -1.16
CA ARG A 120 5.68 8.91 -2.34
C ARG A 120 6.83 9.76 -2.86
N LEU A 121 7.49 10.50 -1.98
CA LEU A 121 8.65 11.30 -2.34
C LEU A 121 9.79 10.45 -2.89
N ARG A 122 10.12 9.35 -2.21
CA ARG A 122 11.18 8.43 -2.62
C ARG A 122 10.94 7.87 -4.04
N TYR A 123 9.72 7.44 -4.31
CA TYR A 123 9.38 6.87 -5.62
C TYR A 123 9.27 7.95 -6.71
N ALA A 124 8.79 9.15 -6.39
CA ALA A 124 8.80 10.26 -7.32
C ALA A 124 10.22 10.65 -7.75
N LEU A 125 11.15 10.76 -6.80
CA LEU A 125 12.56 11.01 -7.08
C LEU A 125 13.20 9.89 -7.93
N ARG A 126 12.85 8.64 -7.66
CA ARG A 126 13.34 7.49 -8.44
C ARG A 126 12.88 7.53 -9.89
N LEU A 127 11.65 7.95 -10.13
CA LEU A 127 11.09 8.05 -11.49
C LEU A 127 11.43 9.35 -12.20
N ALA A 128 12.04 10.33 -11.54
CA ALA A 128 12.31 11.66 -12.09
C ALA A 128 13.14 11.64 -13.40
N TYR A 129 14.03 10.65 -13.55
CA TYR A 129 14.83 10.48 -14.76
C TYR A 129 14.09 9.77 -15.89
N ILE A 130 13.05 8.99 -15.59
CA ILE A 130 12.29 8.19 -16.55
C ILE A 130 11.05 8.94 -17.01
N ASP A 131 10.38 9.62 -16.08
CA ASP A 131 9.17 10.40 -16.29
C ASP A 131 9.26 11.75 -15.54
N PRO A 132 10.04 12.72 -16.05
CA PRO A 132 10.24 14.00 -15.36
C PRO A 132 8.95 14.77 -15.11
N ASN A 133 7.99 14.69 -16.05
CA ASN A 133 6.70 15.37 -15.94
C ASN A 133 5.76 14.69 -14.93
N GLY A 134 5.79 13.39 -14.84
CA GLY A 134 5.02 12.61 -13.88
C GLY A 134 5.55 12.73 -12.45
N ALA A 135 6.86 12.82 -12.26
CA ALA A 135 7.48 12.96 -10.95
C ALA A 135 7.07 14.23 -10.20
N THR A 136 6.78 15.32 -10.92
CA THR A 136 6.40 16.62 -10.35
C THR A 136 4.93 16.67 -9.90
N ARG A 137 4.08 15.76 -10.38
CA ARG A 137 2.63 15.73 -10.12
C ARG A 137 2.21 14.67 -9.09
N ARG A 138 3.14 13.90 -8.56
CA ARG A 138 2.93 12.78 -7.64
C ARG A 138 3.46 13.11 -6.24
#